data_9fd511af68e296a30dc7cad060aa8961
#
_entry.id   9fd511af68e296a30dc7cad060aa8961
#
_cell.length_a   1.000
_cell.length_b   1.000
_cell.length_c   1.000
_cell.angle_alpha   90.00
_cell.angle_beta   90.00
_cell.angle_gamma   90.00
#
_symmetry.space_group_name_H-M   'P 1'
#
loop_
_entity.id
_entity.type
_entity.pdbx_description
1 polymer ?
#
loop_
_entity_poly.entity_id
_entity_poly.type
_entity_poly.pdbx_seq_one_letter_code
_entity_poly.pdbx_strand_id
1 'polypeptide(L)'
;PEAPRQKMISMMYLVLTAMLALNVSAQILNGYALVNDSMKKSITISDGKVESLSNEFGNLQHSDSIKALMVKPKIDSVMTASSNMVEYLNGLEERIVRLVNGDGWAYKKDGNGKDILALDPSKHGELNIASQVGLVEKAEGTDKINGVVLEEKMKEFREIMASIDTIHAAAIMQTFNTDEKKKPEGGGPAKAWYSGVFEDMPAIATLAVLNKIKNDVKIAESEALAYLIGAMDAGDFRVNKIEAIPVTRTAYVMKGGTYSADII
;
A
#
# COMPACT_ATOMS: atom_id res chain seq x y z
N PRO A 1 52.13 -24.45 -16.10
CA PRO A 1 51.18 -23.90 -17.07
C PRO A 1 50.07 -24.91 -17.28
N GLU A 2 48.84 -24.56 -16.89
CA GLU A 2 47.68 -25.42 -17.10
C GLU A 2 47.44 -25.66 -18.58
N ALA A 3 47.20 -26.91 -18.93
CA ALA A 3 46.96 -27.30 -20.32
C ALA A 3 45.71 -26.55 -20.85
N PRO A 4 45.67 -26.11 -22.14
CA PRO A 4 44.54 -25.37 -22.73
C PRO A 4 43.20 -26.07 -22.52
N ARG A 5 43.16 -27.37 -22.47
CA ARG A 5 42.00 -28.20 -22.18
C ARG A 5 41.44 -27.97 -20.77
N GLN A 6 42.34 -27.81 -19.77
CA GLN A 6 41.92 -27.59 -18.38
C GLN A 6 41.36 -26.18 -18.14
N LYS A 7 41.91 -25.18 -18.85
CA LYS A 7 41.34 -23.81 -18.87
C LYS A 7 39.96 -23.77 -19.48
N MET A 8 39.69 -24.49 -20.56
CA MET A 8 38.34 -24.57 -21.14
C MET A 8 37.35 -25.25 -20.21
N ILE A 9 37.75 -26.33 -19.53
CA ILE A 9 36.87 -27.02 -18.57
C ILE A 9 36.57 -26.10 -17.37
N SER A 10 37.59 -25.42 -16.82
CA SER A 10 37.42 -24.50 -15.71
C SER A 10 36.51 -23.32 -16.11
N MET A 11 36.66 -22.80 -17.33
CA MET A 11 35.82 -21.70 -17.82
C MET A 11 34.36 -22.16 -18.02
N MET A 12 34.15 -23.38 -18.58
CA MET A 12 32.80 -23.96 -18.69
C MET A 12 32.18 -24.21 -17.31
N TYR A 13 32.93 -24.68 -16.34
CA TYR A 13 32.47 -24.92 -14.97
C TYR A 13 32.09 -23.60 -14.29
N LEU A 14 32.89 -22.54 -14.50
CA LEU A 14 32.65 -21.20 -13.96
C LEU A 14 31.39 -20.59 -14.55
N VAL A 15 31.21 -20.73 -15.89
CA VAL A 15 29.98 -20.24 -16.55
C VAL A 15 28.75 -21.03 -16.10
N LEU A 16 28.88 -22.37 -15.99
CA LEU A 16 27.77 -23.21 -15.51
C LEU A 16 27.39 -22.90 -14.06
N THR A 17 28.38 -22.70 -13.20
CA THR A 17 28.18 -22.35 -11.78
C THR A 17 27.58 -20.95 -11.65
N ALA A 18 28.05 -20.02 -12.48
CA ALA A 18 27.44 -18.65 -12.53
C ALA A 18 26.00 -18.70 -13.02
N MET A 19 25.68 -19.47 -14.06
CA MET A 19 24.29 -19.66 -14.50
C MET A 19 23.40 -20.33 -13.44
N LEU A 20 23.93 -21.32 -12.71
CA LEU A 20 23.21 -21.96 -11.61
C LEU A 20 22.98 -21.00 -10.43
N ALA A 21 23.97 -20.14 -10.13
CA ALA A 21 23.86 -19.13 -9.07
C ALA A 21 22.89 -18.00 -9.41
N LEU A 22 22.72 -17.70 -10.71
CA LEU A 22 21.78 -16.66 -11.18
C LEU A 22 20.33 -17.14 -11.32
N ASN A 23 20.12 -18.46 -11.40
CA ASN A 23 18.78 -19.02 -11.47
C ASN A 23 18.17 -19.13 -10.07
N VAL A 24 17.25 -18.23 -9.75
CA VAL A 24 16.38 -18.41 -8.58
C VAL A 24 15.62 -19.74 -8.76
N SER A 25 15.70 -20.62 -7.76
CA SER A 25 15.01 -21.90 -7.82
C SER A 25 13.50 -21.73 -8.09
N ALA A 26 12.96 -22.50 -9.00
CA ALA A 26 11.52 -22.50 -9.28
C ALA A 26 10.68 -22.74 -8.02
N GLN A 27 11.20 -23.47 -7.04
CA GLN A 27 10.56 -23.70 -5.75
C GLN A 27 10.45 -22.42 -4.92
N ILE A 28 11.48 -21.57 -4.92
CA ILE A 28 11.46 -20.27 -4.24
C ILE A 28 10.47 -19.34 -4.92
N LEU A 29 10.46 -19.29 -6.26
CA LEU A 29 9.50 -18.48 -7.01
C LEU A 29 8.04 -18.91 -6.75
N ASN A 30 7.78 -20.21 -6.68
CA ASN A 30 6.47 -20.74 -6.32
C ASN A 30 6.10 -20.37 -4.87
N GLY A 31 7.08 -20.35 -3.95
CA GLY A 31 6.88 -19.87 -2.60
C GLY A 31 6.43 -18.40 -2.56
N TYR A 32 7.09 -17.53 -3.31
CA TYR A 32 6.67 -16.12 -3.44
C TYR A 32 5.29 -15.96 -4.08
N ALA A 33 4.96 -16.78 -5.09
CA ALA A 33 3.63 -16.77 -5.71
C ALA A 33 2.55 -17.14 -4.67
N LEU A 34 2.79 -18.16 -3.85
CA LEU A 34 1.87 -18.56 -2.78
C LEU A 34 1.70 -17.46 -1.73
N VAL A 35 2.80 -16.80 -1.32
CA VAL A 35 2.74 -15.64 -0.41
C VAL A 35 1.96 -14.50 -1.04
N ASN A 36 2.21 -14.17 -2.31
CA ASN A 36 1.48 -13.14 -3.03
C ASN A 36 -0.02 -13.41 -3.07
N ASP A 37 -0.43 -14.63 -3.37
CA ASP A 37 -1.84 -15.03 -3.38
C ASP A 37 -2.47 -14.98 -1.97
N SER A 38 -1.70 -15.35 -0.95
CA SER A 38 -2.15 -15.23 0.44
C SER A 38 -2.36 -13.78 0.84
N MET A 39 -1.45 -12.86 0.43
CA MET A 39 -1.62 -11.43 0.69
C MET A 39 -2.86 -10.86 -0.01
N LYS A 40 -3.12 -11.25 -1.26
CA LYS A 40 -4.34 -10.85 -1.98
C LYS A 40 -5.62 -11.29 -1.26
N LYS A 41 -5.65 -12.51 -0.73
CA LYS A 41 -6.78 -12.99 0.09
C LYS A 41 -6.91 -12.20 1.40
N SER A 42 -5.80 -11.91 2.06
CA SER A 42 -5.77 -11.09 3.27
C SER A 42 -6.32 -9.68 3.02
N ILE A 43 -5.93 -9.05 1.90
CA ILE A 43 -6.45 -7.75 1.48
C ILE A 43 -7.97 -7.79 1.33
N THR A 44 -8.52 -8.83 0.68
CA THR A 44 -9.97 -8.98 0.52
C THR A 44 -10.70 -9.07 1.87
N ILE A 45 -10.11 -9.78 2.85
CA ILE A 45 -10.67 -9.87 4.20
C ILE A 45 -10.63 -8.51 4.91
N SER A 46 -9.50 -7.80 4.79
CA SER A 46 -9.33 -6.48 5.39
C SER A 46 -10.26 -5.44 4.75
N ASP A 47 -10.48 -5.50 3.43
CA ASP A 47 -11.45 -4.66 2.73
C ASP A 47 -12.88 -4.90 3.25
N GLY A 48 -13.28 -6.14 3.45
CA GLY A 48 -14.58 -6.47 4.04
C GLY A 48 -14.75 -5.93 5.46
N LYS A 49 -13.66 -5.90 6.25
CA LYS A 49 -13.68 -5.28 7.59
C LYS A 49 -13.83 -3.76 7.51
N VAL A 50 -13.10 -3.10 6.60
CA VAL A 50 -13.21 -1.65 6.36
C VAL A 50 -14.64 -1.29 5.91
N GLU A 51 -15.22 -2.07 5.00
CA GLU A 51 -16.60 -1.88 4.55
C GLU A 51 -17.60 -2.02 5.70
N SER A 52 -17.44 -3.04 6.55
CA SER A 52 -18.28 -3.24 7.73
C SER A 52 -18.21 -2.06 8.69
N LEU A 53 -17.00 -1.57 9.00
CA LEU A 53 -16.81 -0.40 9.86
C LEU A 53 -17.35 0.89 9.23
N SER A 54 -17.22 1.05 7.93
CA SER A 54 -17.79 2.20 7.22
C SER A 54 -19.33 2.20 7.29
N ASN A 55 -19.96 1.04 7.15
CA ASN A 55 -21.41 0.88 7.30
C ASN A 55 -21.86 1.13 8.75
N GLU A 56 -21.10 0.67 9.74
CA GLU A 56 -21.34 0.93 11.15
C GLU A 56 -21.31 2.44 11.44
N PHE A 57 -20.27 3.14 10.95
CA PHE A 57 -20.18 4.58 11.05
C PHE A 57 -21.37 5.29 10.38
N GLY A 58 -21.80 4.83 9.20
CA GLY A 58 -23.00 5.34 8.53
C GLY A 58 -24.26 5.24 9.39
N ASN A 59 -24.44 4.12 10.10
CA ASN A 59 -25.57 3.93 11.03
C ASN A 59 -25.46 4.86 12.24
N LEU A 60 -24.26 5.05 12.79
CA LEU A 60 -24.01 5.95 13.92
C LEU A 60 -24.25 7.42 13.55
N GLN A 61 -23.98 7.82 12.30
CA GLN A 61 -24.33 9.16 11.80
C GLN A 61 -25.81 9.48 11.90
N HIS A 62 -26.68 8.48 11.77
CA HIS A 62 -28.13 8.65 11.92
C HIS A 62 -28.58 8.69 13.37
N SER A 63 -27.89 8.00 14.28
CA SER A 63 -28.26 7.90 15.69
C SER A 63 -27.65 9.00 16.57
N ASP A 64 -26.41 9.43 16.31
CA ASP A 64 -25.67 10.47 17.04
C ASP A 64 -24.93 11.41 16.09
N SER A 65 -25.67 12.28 15.43
CA SER A 65 -25.16 13.19 14.41
C SER A 65 -24.05 14.13 14.91
N ILE A 66 -24.09 14.53 16.19
CA ILE A 66 -23.12 15.49 16.76
C ILE A 66 -21.76 14.84 16.92
N LYS A 67 -21.72 13.66 17.52
CA LYS A 67 -20.45 12.93 17.70
C LYS A 67 -19.87 12.49 16.34
N ALA A 68 -20.73 12.02 15.44
CA ALA A 68 -20.34 11.65 14.09
C ALA A 68 -19.71 12.83 13.33
N LEU A 69 -20.25 14.03 13.46
CA LEU A 69 -19.71 15.23 12.80
C LEU A 69 -18.30 15.58 13.28
N MET A 70 -17.98 15.31 14.56
CA MET A 70 -16.65 15.56 15.13
C MET A 70 -15.60 14.56 14.63
N VAL A 71 -16.01 13.32 14.40
CA VAL A 71 -15.12 12.23 14.01
C VAL A 71 -14.96 12.11 12.50
N LYS A 72 -16.00 12.51 11.74
CA LYS A 72 -16.05 12.41 10.29
C LYS A 72 -14.79 12.95 9.59
N PRO A 73 -14.24 14.13 9.89
CA PRO A 73 -13.04 14.61 9.22
C PRO A 73 -11.83 13.69 9.40
N LYS A 74 -11.71 13.05 10.56
CA LYS A 74 -10.64 12.07 10.83
C LYS A 74 -10.85 10.78 10.05
N ILE A 75 -12.09 10.28 10.00
CA ILE A 75 -12.46 9.11 9.20
C ILE A 75 -12.21 9.38 7.72
N ASP A 76 -12.65 10.51 7.20
CA ASP A 76 -12.43 10.91 5.81
C ASP A 76 -10.91 11.02 5.50
N SER A 77 -10.12 11.51 6.44
CA SER A 77 -8.66 11.59 6.31
C SER A 77 -8.01 10.20 6.26
N VAL A 78 -8.41 9.28 7.14
CA VAL A 78 -7.95 7.87 7.13
C VAL A 78 -8.27 7.20 5.80
N MET A 79 -9.52 7.29 5.36
CA MET A 79 -9.98 6.65 4.12
C MET A 79 -9.27 7.24 2.89
N THR A 80 -9.08 8.56 2.85
CA THR A 80 -8.38 9.24 1.74
C THR A 80 -6.91 8.85 1.70
N ALA A 81 -6.22 8.85 2.84
CA ALA A 81 -4.81 8.45 2.92
C ALA A 81 -4.62 6.99 2.47
N SER A 82 -5.47 6.08 2.93
CA SER A 82 -5.45 4.67 2.56
C SER A 82 -5.76 4.47 1.08
N SER A 83 -6.78 5.13 0.55
CA SER A 83 -7.15 5.06 -0.87
C SER A 83 -6.00 5.52 -1.77
N ASN A 84 -5.38 6.66 -1.47
CA ASN A 84 -4.26 7.22 -2.23
C ASN A 84 -3.05 6.27 -2.21
N MET A 85 -2.78 5.65 -1.05
CA MET A 85 -1.67 4.71 -0.92
C MET A 85 -1.93 3.42 -1.70
N VAL A 86 -3.14 2.86 -1.62
CA VAL A 86 -3.54 1.65 -2.34
C VAL A 86 -3.55 1.89 -3.86
N GLU A 87 -4.06 3.03 -4.32
CA GLU A 87 -4.06 3.41 -5.73
C GLU A 87 -2.63 3.48 -6.28
N TYR A 88 -1.73 4.09 -5.53
CA TYR A 88 -0.33 4.15 -5.91
C TYR A 88 0.33 2.77 -6.00
N LEU A 89 0.09 1.90 -5.00
CA LEU A 89 0.58 0.52 -5.00
C LEU A 89 0.01 -0.29 -6.18
N ASN A 90 -1.26 -0.10 -6.51
CA ASN A 90 -1.89 -0.72 -7.68
C ASN A 90 -1.23 -0.25 -8.98
N GLY A 91 -0.91 1.04 -9.10
CA GLY A 91 -0.19 1.58 -10.26
C GLY A 91 1.21 0.98 -10.44
N LEU A 92 1.96 0.80 -9.33
CA LEU A 92 3.26 0.11 -9.36
C LEU A 92 3.12 -1.36 -9.78
N GLU A 93 2.18 -2.08 -9.17
CA GLU A 93 1.90 -3.49 -9.48
C GLU A 93 1.53 -3.66 -10.97
N GLU A 94 0.60 -2.83 -11.46
CA GLU A 94 0.16 -2.85 -12.85
C GLU A 94 1.32 -2.57 -13.81
N ARG A 95 2.15 -1.58 -13.52
CA ARG A 95 3.30 -1.23 -14.35
C ARG A 95 4.30 -2.38 -14.44
N ILE A 96 4.64 -3.02 -13.32
CA ILE A 96 5.54 -4.17 -13.29
C ILE A 96 4.96 -5.32 -14.11
N VAL A 97 3.70 -5.68 -13.88
CA VAL A 97 3.06 -6.82 -14.55
C VAL A 97 2.95 -6.58 -16.05
N ARG A 98 2.58 -5.37 -16.49
CA ARG A 98 2.51 -5.02 -17.91
C ARG A 98 3.88 -5.12 -18.60
N LEU A 99 4.92 -4.57 -18.00
CA LEU A 99 6.26 -4.60 -18.57
C LEU A 99 6.84 -6.02 -18.59
N VAL A 100 6.63 -6.81 -17.56
CA VAL A 100 7.10 -8.19 -17.51
C VAL A 100 6.35 -9.09 -18.49
N ASN A 101 5.04 -8.99 -18.55
CA ASN A 101 4.24 -9.79 -19.48
C ASN A 101 4.47 -9.40 -20.95
N GLY A 102 4.77 -8.11 -21.20
CA GLY A 102 5.07 -7.59 -22.55
C GLY A 102 3.82 -7.40 -23.42
N ASP A 103 4.05 -7.23 -24.72
CA ASP A 103 2.99 -7.01 -25.71
C ASP A 103 2.04 -8.22 -25.77
N GLY A 104 0.75 -7.95 -25.85
CA GLY A 104 -0.30 -8.97 -25.87
C GLY A 104 -0.78 -9.40 -24.48
N TRP A 105 -0.29 -8.74 -23.44
CA TRP A 105 -0.81 -8.95 -22.09
C TRP A 105 -2.28 -8.53 -22.00
N ALA A 106 -3.08 -9.41 -21.37
CA ALA A 106 -4.49 -9.14 -21.06
C ALA A 106 -4.76 -9.47 -19.61
N TYR A 107 -5.74 -8.79 -19.01
CA TYR A 107 -6.24 -9.18 -17.69
C TYR A 107 -6.76 -10.62 -17.75
N LYS A 108 -6.33 -11.45 -16.79
CA LYS A 108 -6.94 -12.75 -16.59
C LYS A 108 -8.23 -12.57 -15.81
N LYS A 109 -9.20 -13.42 -16.07
CA LYS A 109 -10.46 -13.44 -15.30
C LYS A 109 -10.33 -14.43 -14.16
N ASP A 110 -10.80 -14.04 -12.97
CA ASP A 110 -10.96 -14.96 -11.86
C ASP A 110 -12.15 -15.91 -12.10
N GLY A 111 -12.39 -16.85 -11.16
CA GLY A 111 -13.51 -17.79 -11.24
C GLY A 111 -14.90 -17.12 -11.27
N ASN A 112 -14.99 -15.83 -10.94
CA ASN A 112 -16.21 -15.03 -10.93
C ASN A 112 -16.32 -14.11 -12.15
N GLY A 113 -15.36 -14.19 -13.10
CA GLY A 113 -15.34 -13.39 -14.30
C GLY A 113 -14.80 -11.96 -14.14
N LYS A 114 -14.26 -11.62 -12.94
CA LYS A 114 -13.64 -10.33 -12.67
C LYS A 114 -12.21 -10.31 -13.22
N ASP A 115 -11.83 -9.20 -13.84
CA ASP A 115 -10.48 -9.00 -14.34
C ASP A 115 -9.48 -8.93 -13.18
N ILE A 116 -8.44 -9.78 -13.23
CA ILE A 116 -7.37 -9.82 -12.25
C ILE A 116 -6.03 -9.54 -12.90
N LEU A 117 -5.21 -8.78 -12.19
CA LEU A 117 -3.84 -8.55 -12.56
C LEU A 117 -3.01 -9.79 -12.19
N ALA A 118 -2.50 -10.50 -13.18
CA ALA A 118 -1.72 -11.71 -12.99
C ALA A 118 -0.41 -11.67 -13.76
N LEU A 119 0.69 -11.95 -13.05
CA LEU A 119 1.99 -12.17 -13.68
C LEU A 119 2.01 -13.53 -14.37
N ASP A 120 2.65 -13.60 -15.55
CA ASP A 120 2.87 -14.87 -16.24
C ASP A 120 3.78 -15.78 -15.37
N PRO A 121 3.34 -17.00 -15.03
CA PRO A 121 4.14 -17.91 -14.23
C PRO A 121 5.54 -18.21 -14.80
N SER A 122 5.70 -18.20 -16.12
CA SER A 122 7.00 -18.39 -16.78
C SER A 122 7.97 -17.22 -16.56
N LYS A 123 7.46 -16.05 -16.15
CA LYS A 123 8.21 -14.81 -15.96
C LYS A 123 8.34 -14.39 -14.50
N HIS A 124 7.98 -15.24 -13.56
CA HIS A 124 8.09 -14.97 -12.12
C HIS A 124 9.51 -14.59 -11.69
N GLY A 125 10.52 -15.17 -12.33
CA GLY A 125 11.94 -14.96 -12.04
C GLY A 125 12.56 -13.75 -12.74
N GLU A 126 11.79 -12.90 -13.44
CA GLU A 126 12.30 -11.71 -14.11
C GLU A 126 12.87 -10.72 -13.08
N LEU A 127 14.14 -10.28 -13.26
CA LEU A 127 14.86 -9.45 -12.28
C LEU A 127 14.99 -7.98 -12.72
N ASN A 128 15.06 -7.74 -14.04
CA ASN A 128 15.43 -6.42 -14.54
C ASN A 128 14.29 -5.41 -14.47
N ILE A 129 13.07 -5.86 -14.74
CA ILE A 129 11.89 -4.96 -14.83
C ILE A 129 11.55 -4.37 -13.46
N ALA A 130 11.60 -5.17 -12.39
CA ALA A 130 11.37 -4.67 -11.03
C ALA A 130 12.39 -3.60 -10.67
N SER A 131 13.68 -3.85 -10.95
CA SER A 131 14.76 -2.88 -10.75
C SER A 131 14.58 -1.63 -11.61
N GLN A 132 14.20 -1.79 -12.87
CA GLN A 132 13.95 -0.65 -13.77
C GLN A 132 12.81 0.23 -13.28
N VAL A 133 11.70 -0.35 -12.85
CA VAL A 133 10.53 0.39 -12.34
C VAL A 133 10.84 1.07 -11.01
N GLY A 134 11.55 0.37 -10.10
CA GLY A 134 11.77 0.85 -8.75
C GLY A 134 12.91 1.86 -8.61
N LEU A 135 13.98 1.74 -9.41
CA LEU A 135 15.22 2.50 -9.23
C LEU A 135 15.41 3.64 -10.22
N VAL A 136 14.72 3.61 -11.38
CA VAL A 136 14.86 4.68 -12.38
C VAL A 136 14.03 5.90 -11.97
N GLU A 137 14.71 6.98 -11.62
CA GLU A 137 14.08 8.22 -11.14
C GLU A 137 13.25 8.98 -12.18
N LYS A 138 13.45 8.70 -13.48
CA LYS A 138 12.78 9.41 -14.57
C LYS A 138 12.41 8.46 -15.70
N ALA A 139 11.17 8.02 -15.71
CA ALA A 139 10.55 7.64 -16.97
C ALA A 139 9.99 8.92 -17.60
N GLU A 140 10.53 9.37 -18.74
CA GLU A 140 9.96 10.49 -19.50
C GLU A 140 8.48 10.24 -19.77
N GLY A 141 7.62 11.17 -19.34
CA GLY A 141 6.20 11.19 -19.68
C GLY A 141 5.25 10.41 -18.77
N THR A 142 5.71 9.79 -17.70
CA THR A 142 4.84 9.20 -16.69
C THR A 142 5.11 9.81 -15.32
N ASP A 143 4.03 10.28 -14.67
CA ASP A 143 4.08 10.77 -13.31
C ASP A 143 4.73 9.70 -12.40
N LYS A 144 5.90 10.05 -11.89
CA LYS A 144 6.59 9.61 -10.67
C LYS A 144 6.08 8.30 -10.00
N ILE A 145 6.02 7.20 -10.73
CA ILE A 145 5.70 5.89 -10.15
C ILE A 145 7.01 5.12 -10.02
N ASN A 146 7.68 5.24 -8.89
CA ASN A 146 8.94 4.55 -8.59
C ASN A 146 9.11 4.31 -7.08
N GLY A 147 10.19 3.63 -6.70
CA GLY A 147 10.47 3.29 -5.30
C GLY A 147 10.74 4.48 -4.39
N VAL A 148 11.29 5.58 -4.92
CA VAL A 148 11.54 6.82 -4.15
C VAL A 148 10.21 7.43 -3.71
N VAL A 149 9.27 7.57 -4.64
CA VAL A 149 7.93 8.11 -4.33
C VAL A 149 7.15 7.15 -3.44
N LEU A 150 7.34 5.83 -3.57
CA LEU A 150 6.76 4.86 -2.65
C LEU A 150 7.23 5.12 -1.21
N GLU A 151 8.54 5.32 -1.02
CA GLU A 151 9.11 5.62 0.29
C GLU A 151 8.53 6.92 0.88
N GLU A 152 8.41 7.98 0.08
CA GLU A 152 7.81 9.25 0.48
C GLU A 152 6.33 9.09 0.89
N LYS A 153 5.55 8.38 0.08
CA LYS A 153 4.13 8.11 0.37
C LYS A 153 3.93 7.23 1.60
N MET A 154 4.83 6.27 1.85
CA MET A 154 4.79 5.49 3.09
C MET A 154 5.06 6.35 4.32
N LYS A 155 5.99 7.31 4.24
CA LYS A 155 6.26 8.27 5.31
C LYS A 155 5.06 9.17 5.56
N GLU A 156 4.47 9.74 4.52
CA GLU A 156 3.26 10.55 4.61
C GLU A 156 2.10 9.77 5.23
N PHE A 157 1.85 8.55 4.74
CA PHE A 157 0.79 7.69 5.26
C PHE A 157 0.97 7.38 6.75
N ARG A 158 2.18 6.97 7.17
CA ARG A 158 2.45 6.64 8.59
C ARG A 158 2.25 7.84 9.52
N GLU A 159 2.63 9.05 9.06
CA GLU A 159 2.48 10.27 9.86
C GLU A 159 1.01 10.64 10.02
N ILE A 160 0.21 10.57 8.96
CA ILE A 160 -1.24 10.79 9.01
C ILE A 160 -1.88 9.79 9.96
N MET A 161 -1.63 8.50 9.78
CA MET A 161 -2.25 7.44 10.58
C MET A 161 -1.85 7.52 12.06
N ALA A 162 -0.56 7.73 12.37
CA ALA A 162 -0.07 7.86 13.73
C ALA A 162 -0.61 9.11 14.45
N SER A 163 -0.91 10.18 13.72
CA SER A 163 -1.52 11.39 14.29
C SER A 163 -2.98 11.19 14.68
N ILE A 164 -3.67 10.27 14.02
CA ILE A 164 -5.10 9.98 14.22
C ILE A 164 -5.28 8.88 15.25
N ASP A 165 -4.62 7.76 15.07
CA ASP A 165 -4.63 6.62 15.99
C ASP A 165 -3.41 6.68 16.92
N THR A 166 -3.57 7.40 18.01
CA THR A 166 -2.49 7.61 18.99
C THR A 166 -2.18 6.37 19.83
N ILE A 167 -3.13 5.42 19.93
CA ILE A 167 -2.94 4.16 20.68
C ILE A 167 -2.00 3.24 19.90
N HIS A 168 -2.20 3.09 18.61
CA HIS A 168 -1.39 2.22 17.76
C HIS A 168 -0.24 2.95 17.04
N ALA A 169 -0.01 4.24 17.34
CA ALA A 169 0.99 5.07 16.68
C ALA A 169 2.39 4.42 16.62
N ALA A 170 2.84 3.80 17.70
CA ALA A 170 4.15 3.13 17.75
C ALA A 170 4.22 1.94 16.79
N ALA A 171 3.17 1.13 16.71
CA ALA A 171 3.08 -0.01 15.80
C ALA A 171 3.02 0.46 14.33
N ILE A 172 2.25 1.51 14.05
CA ILE A 172 2.15 2.13 12.73
C ILE A 172 3.52 2.65 12.28
N MET A 173 4.21 3.41 13.14
CA MET A 173 5.55 3.93 12.86
C MET A 173 6.57 2.83 12.59
N GLN A 174 6.47 1.69 13.26
CA GLN A 174 7.33 0.54 13.04
C GLN A 174 6.99 -0.21 11.76
N THR A 175 5.70 -0.46 11.49
CA THR A 175 5.23 -1.22 10.32
C THR A 175 5.59 -0.53 9.02
N PHE A 176 5.47 0.78 8.95
CA PHE A 176 5.79 1.60 7.77
C PHE A 176 7.16 2.28 7.88
N ASN A 177 8.07 1.69 8.65
CA ASN A 177 9.43 2.23 8.77
C ASN A 177 10.23 2.00 7.48
N THR A 178 10.65 3.10 6.87
CA THR A 178 11.51 3.14 5.68
C THR A 178 12.87 3.81 5.97
N ASP A 179 13.13 4.18 7.21
CA ASP A 179 14.34 4.92 7.59
C ASP A 179 15.56 4.01 7.76
N GLU A 180 15.35 2.68 7.87
CA GLU A 180 16.42 1.69 7.99
C GLU A 180 17.16 1.51 6.66
N LYS A 181 18.36 2.06 6.61
CA LYS A 181 19.30 1.79 5.51
C LYS A 181 20.01 0.47 5.76
N LYS A 182 19.69 -0.54 4.94
CA LYS A 182 20.39 -1.84 5.02
C LYS A 182 21.78 -1.74 4.41
N LYS A 183 22.80 -2.13 5.19
CA LYS A 183 24.16 -2.34 4.64
C LYS A 183 24.19 -3.67 3.91
N PRO A 184 24.76 -3.72 2.68
CA PRO A 184 24.97 -4.99 1.98
C PRO A 184 25.87 -5.92 2.78
N GLU A 185 25.60 -7.23 2.76
CA GLU A 185 26.42 -8.25 3.46
C GLU A 185 27.89 -8.25 3.02
N GLY A 186 28.20 -7.82 1.78
CA GLY A 186 29.56 -7.71 1.23
C GLY A 186 30.32 -6.43 1.58
N GLY A 187 29.80 -5.56 2.45
CA GLY A 187 30.36 -4.25 2.75
C GLY A 187 30.10 -3.26 1.60
N GLY A 188 29.74 -2.05 1.93
CA GLY A 188 29.40 -1.00 0.96
C GLY A 188 28.60 0.10 1.63
N PRO A 189 28.24 1.18 0.90
CA PRO A 189 27.38 2.23 1.42
C PRO A 189 25.98 1.65 1.72
N ALA A 190 25.35 2.17 2.77
CA ALA A 190 24.00 1.78 3.10
C ALA A 190 23.03 2.19 1.96
N LYS A 191 22.24 1.23 1.48
CA LYS A 191 21.26 1.45 0.41
C LYS A 191 19.95 1.99 0.97
N ALA A 192 19.23 2.77 0.17
CA ALA A 192 17.88 3.23 0.51
C ALA A 192 16.92 2.04 0.69
N TRP A 193 15.85 2.22 1.46
CA TRP A 193 14.87 1.18 1.74
C TRP A 193 14.30 0.56 0.46
N TYR A 194 13.92 1.39 -0.52
CA TYR A 194 13.33 0.93 -1.78
C TYR A 194 14.30 0.06 -2.62
N SER A 195 15.62 0.21 -2.48
CA SER A 195 16.56 -0.69 -3.14
C SER A 195 16.37 -2.13 -2.68
N GLY A 196 16.05 -2.36 -1.40
CA GLY A 196 15.78 -3.69 -0.88
C GLY A 196 14.50 -4.33 -1.42
N VAL A 197 13.59 -3.54 -1.98
CA VAL A 197 12.32 -4.00 -2.56
C VAL A 197 12.44 -4.29 -4.05
N PHE A 198 13.26 -3.51 -4.76
CA PHE A 198 13.26 -3.52 -6.22
C PHE A 198 14.56 -4.02 -6.85
N GLU A 199 15.74 -3.83 -6.18
CA GLU A 199 17.02 -4.14 -6.77
C GLU A 199 17.29 -5.65 -6.75
N ASP A 200 17.53 -6.22 -7.92
CA ASP A 200 17.83 -7.65 -8.11
C ASP A 200 16.78 -8.62 -7.53
N MET A 201 15.55 -8.13 -7.35
CA MET A 201 14.43 -8.92 -6.83
C MET A 201 13.62 -9.54 -7.98
N PRO A 202 13.26 -10.83 -7.89
CA PRO A 202 12.34 -11.44 -8.84
C PRO A 202 11.01 -10.68 -8.86
N ALA A 203 10.41 -10.51 -10.04
CA ALA A 203 9.17 -9.77 -10.21
C ALA A 203 8.06 -10.27 -9.26
N ILE A 204 7.92 -11.58 -9.09
CA ILE A 204 6.93 -12.15 -8.17
C ILE A 204 7.22 -11.81 -6.70
N ALA A 205 8.49 -11.73 -6.30
CA ALA A 205 8.86 -11.34 -4.94
C ALA A 205 8.56 -9.86 -4.68
N THR A 206 8.86 -8.98 -5.64
CA THR A 206 8.48 -7.55 -5.57
C THR A 206 6.98 -7.40 -5.46
N LEU A 207 6.18 -8.11 -6.26
CA LEU A 207 4.72 -8.08 -6.16
C LEU A 207 4.22 -8.57 -4.80
N ALA A 208 4.84 -9.62 -4.23
CA ALA A 208 4.50 -10.09 -2.89
C ALA A 208 4.76 -9.03 -1.81
N VAL A 209 5.87 -8.27 -1.91
CA VAL A 209 6.16 -7.15 -1.00
C VAL A 209 5.17 -6.00 -1.19
N LEU A 210 4.83 -5.62 -2.42
CA LEU A 210 3.83 -4.58 -2.68
C LEU A 210 2.45 -4.96 -2.12
N ASN A 211 2.03 -6.22 -2.28
CA ASN A 211 0.77 -6.71 -1.72
C ASN A 211 0.83 -6.83 -0.19
N LYS A 212 2.01 -7.14 0.39
CA LYS A 212 2.20 -7.06 1.85
C LYS A 212 2.00 -5.64 2.36
N ILE A 213 2.60 -4.63 1.73
CA ILE A 213 2.41 -3.23 2.11
C ILE A 213 0.94 -2.82 1.97
N LYS A 214 0.29 -3.22 0.87
CA LYS A 214 -1.15 -2.96 0.66
C LYS A 214 -2.02 -3.57 1.77
N ASN A 215 -1.71 -4.79 2.18
CA ASN A 215 -2.41 -5.44 3.29
C ASN A 215 -2.19 -4.70 4.61
N ASP A 216 -0.98 -4.26 4.89
CA ASP A 216 -0.68 -3.48 6.10
C ASP A 216 -1.44 -2.15 6.12
N VAL A 217 -1.54 -1.47 4.97
CA VAL A 217 -2.34 -0.24 4.82
C VAL A 217 -3.80 -0.52 5.16
N LYS A 218 -4.38 -1.62 4.66
CA LYS A 218 -5.78 -1.99 4.94
C LYS A 218 -6.02 -2.39 6.39
N ILE A 219 -5.04 -3.05 7.02
CA ILE A 219 -5.09 -3.35 8.45
C ILE A 219 -5.07 -2.05 9.26
N ALA A 220 -4.11 -1.15 9.00
CA ALA A 220 -4.01 0.13 9.69
C ALA A 220 -5.28 0.99 9.51
N GLU A 221 -5.85 1.01 8.29
CA GLU A 221 -7.13 1.66 8.00
C GLU A 221 -8.24 1.10 8.90
N SER A 222 -8.39 -0.23 8.94
CA SER A 222 -9.45 -0.87 9.74
C SER A 222 -9.27 -0.64 11.24
N GLU A 223 -8.03 -0.61 11.75
CA GLU A 223 -7.73 -0.35 13.16
C GLU A 223 -8.03 1.10 13.54
N ALA A 224 -7.61 2.07 12.70
CA ALA A 224 -7.90 3.47 12.92
C ALA A 224 -9.41 3.78 12.86
N LEU A 225 -10.14 3.16 11.93
CA LEU A 225 -11.61 3.29 11.88
C LEU A 225 -12.26 2.71 13.12
N ALA A 226 -11.86 1.50 13.56
CA ALA A 226 -12.39 0.89 14.77
C ALA A 226 -12.10 1.74 16.02
N TYR A 227 -10.88 2.31 16.12
CA TYR A 227 -10.50 3.25 17.18
C TYR A 227 -11.41 4.49 17.20
N LEU A 228 -11.61 5.12 16.05
CA LEU A 228 -12.44 6.33 15.94
C LEU A 228 -13.91 6.06 16.26
N ILE A 229 -14.46 4.94 15.80
CA ILE A 229 -15.84 4.53 16.08
C ILE A 229 -16.00 4.18 17.58
N GLY A 230 -15.07 3.39 18.13
CA GLY A 230 -15.09 3.03 19.56
C GLY A 230 -14.96 4.24 20.49
N ALA A 231 -14.20 5.25 20.08
CA ALA A 231 -14.08 6.49 20.84
C ALA A 231 -15.39 7.31 20.85
N MET A 232 -16.23 7.20 19.81
CA MET A 232 -17.57 7.79 19.81
C MET A 232 -18.48 7.18 20.88
N ASP A 233 -18.43 5.84 21.03
CA ASP A 233 -19.24 5.13 22.02
C ASP A 233 -18.81 5.40 23.45
N ALA A 234 -17.50 5.50 23.68
CA ALA A 234 -16.93 5.71 25.00
C ALA A 234 -17.19 7.14 25.58
N GLY A 235 -17.72 8.06 24.77
CA GLY A 235 -17.96 9.45 25.21
C GLY A 235 -16.67 10.24 25.48
N ASP A 236 -15.54 9.74 25.05
CA ASP A 236 -14.20 10.22 25.41
C ASP A 236 -13.74 11.43 24.57
N PHE A 237 -14.60 11.96 23.68
CA PHE A 237 -14.32 13.21 22.97
C PHE A 237 -14.50 14.39 23.93
N ARG A 238 -13.39 14.84 24.50
CA ARG A 238 -13.34 16.14 25.19
C ARG A 238 -13.58 17.22 24.14
N VAL A 239 -14.76 17.84 24.20
CA VAL A 239 -15.12 19.00 23.37
C VAL A 239 -14.25 20.18 23.84
N ASN A 240 -13.17 20.45 23.12
CA ASN A 240 -12.29 21.59 23.41
C ASN A 240 -12.86 22.92 22.91
N LYS A 241 -13.86 22.89 22.03
CA LYS A 241 -14.53 24.07 21.48
C LYS A 241 -15.94 23.71 21.05
N ILE A 242 -16.92 24.40 21.58
CA ILE A 242 -18.29 24.34 21.13
C ILE A 242 -18.53 25.58 20.27
N GLU A 243 -18.78 25.41 18.98
CA GLU A 243 -19.25 26.47 18.09
C GLU A 243 -20.74 26.22 17.80
N ALA A 244 -21.57 27.19 18.14
CA ALA A 244 -22.96 27.13 17.78
C ALA A 244 -23.10 27.48 16.29
N ILE A 245 -23.57 26.54 15.49
CA ILE A 245 -23.80 26.75 14.06
C ILE A 245 -25.28 26.95 13.85
N PRO A 246 -25.75 28.17 13.41
CA PRO A 246 -27.15 28.39 13.11
C PRO A 246 -27.52 27.70 11.79
N VAL A 247 -28.38 26.69 11.86
CA VAL A 247 -28.96 26.05 10.67
C VAL A 247 -30.27 26.76 10.36
N THR A 248 -30.25 27.54 9.31
CA THR A 248 -31.41 28.35 8.88
C THR A 248 -32.24 27.59 7.87
N ARG A 249 -33.58 27.60 8.04
CA ARG A 249 -34.51 27.01 7.07
C ARG A 249 -34.60 27.81 5.77
N THR A 250 -34.31 29.11 5.84
CA THR A 250 -34.30 30.02 4.69
C THR A 250 -33.18 31.03 4.80
N ALA A 251 -32.52 31.35 3.66
CA ALA A 251 -31.45 32.34 3.61
C ALA A 251 -31.96 33.80 3.59
N TYR A 252 -33.24 34.01 3.44
CA TYR A 252 -33.84 35.33 3.28
C TYR A 252 -35.09 35.47 4.14
N VAL A 253 -35.24 36.62 4.80
CA VAL A 253 -36.44 37.02 5.54
C VAL A 253 -36.87 38.39 5.04
N MET A 254 -38.15 38.56 4.69
CA MET A 254 -38.66 39.86 4.32
C MET A 254 -38.78 40.77 5.55
N LYS A 255 -38.62 42.08 5.36
CA LYS A 255 -38.75 43.08 6.45
C LYS A 255 -40.11 42.93 7.15
N GLY A 256 -40.06 42.60 8.44
CA GLY A 256 -41.27 42.35 9.26
C GLY A 256 -41.62 40.86 9.40
N GLY A 257 -40.90 39.94 8.79
CA GLY A 257 -41.07 38.50 8.96
C GLY A 257 -40.30 37.95 10.16
N THR A 258 -40.68 36.74 10.60
CA THR A 258 -40.02 36.03 11.71
C THR A 258 -38.90 35.17 11.14
N TYR A 259 -37.70 35.28 11.71
CA TYR A 259 -36.55 34.42 11.40
C TYR A 259 -36.45 33.33 12.45
N SER A 260 -36.41 32.09 12.00
CA SER A 260 -36.17 30.96 12.89
C SER A 260 -34.95 30.17 12.41
N ALA A 261 -34.06 29.87 13.33
CA ALA A 261 -32.87 29.04 13.11
C ALA A 261 -32.76 28.02 14.25
N ASP A 262 -32.42 26.79 13.91
CA ASP A 262 -32.07 25.80 14.87
C ASP A 262 -30.56 25.95 15.15
N ILE A 263 -30.16 25.96 16.42
CA ILE A 263 -28.74 26.00 16.82
C ILE A 263 -28.33 24.58 17.15
N ILE A 264 -27.34 24.09 16.42
CA ILE A 264 -26.75 22.77 16.62
C ILE A 264 -25.38 22.93 17.24
#